data_5af2bef720f35d7e6737ade4eaa8aaf8
#
_entry.id   5af2bef720f35d7e6737ade4eaa8aaf8
#
_cell.length_a   1.000
_cell.length_b   1.000
_cell.length_c   1.000
_cell.angle_alpha   90.00
_cell.angle_beta   90.00
_cell.angle_gamma   90.00
#
_symmetry.space_group_name_H-M   'P 1'
#
loop_
_entity.id
_entity.type
_entity.pdbx_description
1 polymer ?
#
loop_
_entity_poly.entity_id
_entity_poly.type
_entity_poly.pdbx_seq_one_letter_code
_entity_poly.pdbx_strand_id
1 'polypeptide(L)'
;MRYGTTIGKKFYEDGTIKHYPGCTVVADVTPECPAYEVMLGLRQMLIDAGFEKDMILLPTDSYHMTVIRGLNDYVREDAFWPEKLPKDTPMTKVDDYVSAAVASVPPLGKIRMKFKNTFATDGCLMIRLVPEDDAQENILRDYRDQVATAIGLFLPRHATYNFHISLAYVRVVPEGEDRVRYEKMLSDMEAYMANRPAFEITPPYMAYYDDMLAYHSERIPRD
;
A
#
# COMPACT_ATOMS: atom_id res chain seq x y z
N MET A 1 8.18 -25.66 -5.35
CA MET A 1 8.28 -24.25 -4.87
C MET A 1 7.41 -23.40 -5.77
N ARG A 2 6.45 -22.69 -5.23
CA ARG A 2 5.55 -21.79 -5.95
C ARG A 2 5.87 -20.34 -5.54
N TYR A 3 6.25 -19.53 -6.51
CA TYR A 3 6.55 -18.11 -6.27
C TYR A 3 5.30 -17.27 -6.09
N GLY A 4 5.43 -16.19 -5.35
CA GLY A 4 4.39 -15.18 -5.17
C GLY A 4 4.06 -14.44 -6.48
N THR A 5 2.83 -13.93 -6.59
CA THR A 5 2.31 -13.31 -7.84
C THR A 5 2.98 -11.99 -8.22
N THR A 6 3.80 -11.42 -7.34
CA THR A 6 4.60 -10.21 -7.58
C THR A 6 6.00 -10.50 -8.09
N ILE A 7 6.45 -11.76 -7.98
CA ILE A 7 7.73 -12.21 -8.54
C ILE A 7 7.65 -12.17 -10.07
N GLY A 8 8.73 -11.76 -10.70
CA GLY A 8 8.78 -11.49 -12.14
C GLY A 8 8.26 -10.10 -12.54
N LYS A 9 7.43 -9.45 -11.70
CA LYS A 9 6.86 -8.11 -11.94
C LYS A 9 7.57 -7.02 -11.14
N LYS A 10 7.55 -7.13 -9.82
CA LYS A 10 8.08 -6.17 -8.86
C LYS A 10 9.42 -6.60 -8.26
N PHE A 11 9.66 -7.90 -8.25
CA PHE A 11 10.84 -8.53 -7.65
C PHE A 11 11.37 -9.65 -8.55
N TYR A 12 12.66 -9.93 -8.43
CA TYR A 12 13.27 -11.14 -8.98
C TYR A 12 13.00 -12.35 -8.07
N GLU A 13 13.33 -13.56 -8.54
CA GLU A 13 13.10 -14.81 -7.80
C GLU A 13 13.91 -14.88 -6.49
N ASP A 14 15.07 -14.24 -6.45
CA ASP A 14 15.91 -14.12 -5.26
C ASP A 14 15.40 -13.10 -4.24
N GLY A 15 14.34 -12.35 -4.57
CA GLY A 15 13.74 -11.31 -3.74
C GLY A 15 14.32 -9.91 -3.97
N THR A 16 15.31 -9.76 -4.84
CA THR A 16 15.84 -8.44 -5.20
C THR A 16 14.80 -7.63 -5.94
N ILE A 17 14.82 -6.30 -5.74
CA ILE A 17 13.82 -5.39 -6.26
C ILE A 17 14.00 -5.12 -7.74
N LYS A 18 12.89 -4.96 -8.45
CA LYS A 18 12.85 -4.50 -9.84
C LYS A 18 12.42 -3.04 -9.90
N HIS A 19 12.94 -2.31 -10.88
CA HIS A 19 12.43 -1.01 -11.22
C HIS A 19 10.93 -1.12 -11.57
N TYR A 20 10.10 -0.35 -10.88
CA TYR A 20 8.64 -0.36 -11.00
C TYR A 20 8.10 1.04 -10.72
N PRO A 21 8.38 2.03 -11.59
CA PRO A 21 8.10 3.43 -11.33
C PRO A 21 6.62 3.74 -11.36
N GLY A 22 6.23 4.66 -10.48
CA GLY A 22 4.86 5.12 -10.38
C GLY A 22 4.71 6.28 -9.41
N CYS A 23 3.45 6.69 -9.26
CA CYS A 23 3.04 7.70 -8.30
C CYS A 23 1.74 7.29 -7.63
N THR A 24 1.48 7.83 -6.45
CA THR A 24 0.34 7.43 -5.60
C THR A 24 0.05 8.52 -4.56
N VAL A 25 -1.04 8.40 -3.83
CA VAL A 25 -1.29 9.23 -2.64
C VAL A 25 -1.27 8.33 -1.42
N VAL A 26 -0.38 8.62 -0.49
CA VAL A 26 -0.14 7.82 0.71
C VAL A 26 -0.27 8.66 1.99
N ALA A 27 -0.54 8.00 3.09
CA ALA A 27 -0.45 8.54 4.44
C ALA A 27 0.52 7.66 5.24
N ASP A 28 1.59 8.25 5.78
CA ASP A 28 2.65 7.51 6.43
C ASP A 28 2.25 7.06 7.84
N VAL A 29 2.82 5.93 8.22
CA VAL A 29 2.81 5.41 9.59
C VAL A 29 4.21 5.65 10.16
N THR A 30 4.41 6.84 10.72
CA THR A 30 5.70 7.28 11.27
C THR A 30 5.94 6.74 12.69
N PRO A 31 7.17 6.76 13.21
CA PRO A 31 7.47 6.31 14.58
C PRO A 31 6.63 6.99 15.68
N GLU A 32 6.10 8.20 15.43
CA GLU A 32 5.21 8.91 16.36
C GLU A 32 3.77 8.35 16.34
N CYS A 33 3.42 7.59 15.30
CA CYS A 33 2.11 6.95 15.19
C CYS A 33 2.07 5.68 16.04
N PRO A 34 1.07 5.49 16.93
CA PRO A 34 0.95 4.27 17.73
C PRO A 34 0.85 2.98 16.89
N ALA A 35 0.42 3.08 15.64
CA ALA A 35 0.38 1.94 14.73
C ALA A 35 1.78 1.46 14.34
N TYR A 36 2.81 2.30 14.40
CA TYR A 36 4.16 1.92 14.03
C TYR A 36 4.70 0.78 14.90
N GLU A 37 4.60 0.91 16.22
CA GLU A 37 5.00 -0.15 17.16
C GLU A 37 4.22 -1.45 16.95
N VAL A 38 2.94 -1.35 16.60
CA VAL A 38 2.14 -2.52 16.26
C VAL A 38 2.68 -3.18 14.99
N MET A 39 3.01 -2.41 13.95
CA MET A 39 3.60 -2.93 12.71
C MET A 39 4.97 -3.59 12.96
N LEU A 40 5.80 -3.03 13.84
CA LEU A 40 7.06 -3.66 14.25
C LEU A 40 6.82 -5.00 14.96
N GLY A 41 5.84 -5.06 15.85
CA GLY A 41 5.44 -6.31 16.51
C GLY A 41 4.96 -7.38 15.51
N LEU A 42 4.13 -7.01 14.55
CA LEU A 42 3.66 -7.91 13.49
C LEU A 42 4.81 -8.40 12.59
N ARG A 43 5.77 -7.51 12.29
CA ARG A 43 6.98 -7.87 11.57
C ARG A 43 7.79 -8.90 12.34
N GLN A 44 7.98 -8.70 13.65
CA GLN A 44 8.71 -9.65 14.50
C GLN A 44 8.02 -11.02 14.57
N MET A 45 6.68 -11.04 14.67
CA MET A 45 5.91 -12.29 14.65
C MET A 45 6.15 -13.09 13.36
N LEU A 46 6.26 -12.42 12.20
CA LEU A 46 6.58 -13.06 10.93
C LEU A 46 7.99 -13.69 10.95
N ILE A 47 8.96 -12.95 11.49
CA ILE A 47 10.35 -13.43 11.63
C ILE A 47 10.41 -14.63 12.59
N ASP A 48 9.79 -14.52 13.76
CA ASP A 48 9.78 -15.59 14.78
C ASP A 48 9.07 -16.86 14.29
N ALA A 49 8.09 -16.72 13.41
CA ALA A 49 7.44 -17.84 12.75
C ALA A 49 8.28 -18.49 11.63
N GLY A 50 9.46 -17.92 11.32
CA GLY A 50 10.44 -18.46 10.37
C GLY A 50 10.15 -18.18 8.90
N PHE A 51 9.29 -17.16 8.59
CA PHE A 51 8.94 -16.81 7.22
C PHE A 51 9.79 -15.69 6.61
N GLU A 52 10.81 -15.20 7.29
CA GLU A 52 11.68 -14.13 6.79
C GLU A 52 12.27 -14.43 5.40
N LYS A 53 12.63 -15.69 5.13
CA LYS A 53 13.23 -16.11 3.86
C LYS A 53 12.21 -16.23 2.72
N ASP A 54 10.94 -16.43 3.06
CA ASP A 54 9.86 -16.62 2.09
C ASP A 54 9.09 -15.34 1.80
N MET A 55 9.41 -14.28 2.53
CA MET A 55 8.78 -12.97 2.41
C MET A 55 9.84 -11.91 2.12
N ILE A 56 9.45 -10.89 1.36
CA ILE A 56 10.21 -9.66 1.14
C ILE A 56 9.62 -8.64 2.09
N LEU A 57 10.29 -8.46 3.24
CA LEU A 57 9.85 -7.53 4.27
C LEU A 57 10.04 -6.08 3.80
N LEU A 58 9.01 -5.27 3.96
CA LEU A 58 9.13 -3.84 3.67
C LEU A 58 10.02 -3.15 4.69
N PRO A 59 10.82 -2.14 4.29
CA PRO A 59 11.51 -1.25 5.22
C PRO A 59 10.52 -0.60 6.19
N THR A 60 10.90 -0.47 7.44
CA THR A 60 10.00 0.05 8.48
C THR A 60 9.67 1.53 8.30
N ASP A 61 10.57 2.29 7.68
CA ASP A 61 10.40 3.69 7.31
C ASP A 61 9.53 3.89 6.06
N SER A 62 9.17 2.80 5.37
CA SER A 62 8.25 2.84 4.22
C SER A 62 6.81 2.46 4.56
N TYR A 63 6.48 2.25 5.84
CA TYR A 63 5.11 1.90 6.21
C TYR A 63 4.14 3.05 5.94
N HIS A 64 3.16 2.78 5.11
CA HIS A 64 2.13 3.75 4.74
C HIS A 64 0.79 3.06 4.44
N MET A 65 -0.28 3.83 4.51
CA MET A 65 -1.57 3.47 3.95
C MET A 65 -1.74 4.15 2.60
N THR A 66 -1.96 3.39 1.54
CA THR A 66 -2.34 3.98 0.25
C THR A 66 -3.76 4.53 0.34
N VAL A 67 -3.90 5.83 0.09
CA VAL A 67 -5.20 6.52 0.03
C VAL A 67 -5.77 6.47 -1.38
N ILE A 68 -4.97 6.78 -2.38
CA ILE A 68 -5.31 6.66 -3.80
C ILE A 68 -4.22 5.84 -4.48
N ARG A 69 -4.58 4.71 -5.05
CA ARG A 69 -3.68 4.03 -5.98
C ARG A 69 -3.54 4.90 -7.23
N GLY A 70 -2.34 5.39 -7.46
CA GLY A 70 -2.03 6.22 -8.61
C GLY A 70 -1.69 5.40 -9.86
N LEU A 71 -0.87 5.98 -10.72
CA LEU A 71 -0.46 5.40 -11.99
C LEU A 71 0.94 4.80 -11.89
N ASN A 72 1.22 3.78 -12.69
CA ASN A 72 2.55 3.19 -12.80
C ASN A 72 2.84 2.79 -14.23
N ASP A 73 4.11 2.60 -14.55
CA ASP A 73 4.58 2.36 -15.90
C ASP A 73 4.15 1.01 -16.49
N TYR A 74 3.88 0.03 -15.64
CA TYR A 74 3.59 -1.35 -16.04
C TYR A 74 2.11 -1.67 -16.22
N VAL A 75 1.21 -0.77 -15.79
CA VAL A 75 -0.24 -1.01 -15.84
C VAL A 75 -0.89 0.16 -16.56
N ARG A 76 -0.93 0.08 -17.88
CA ARG A 76 -1.46 1.13 -18.78
C ARG A 76 -2.71 0.69 -19.55
N GLU A 77 -3.44 -0.33 -19.02
CA GLU A 77 -4.72 -0.76 -19.58
C GLU A 77 -5.83 0.27 -19.28
N ASP A 78 -6.87 0.32 -20.12
CA ASP A 78 -7.96 1.29 -20.05
C ASP A 78 -8.63 1.39 -18.68
N ALA A 79 -8.78 0.26 -17.99
CA ALA A 79 -9.37 0.24 -16.65
C ALA A 79 -8.49 0.86 -15.55
N PHE A 80 -7.21 1.14 -15.84
CA PHE A 80 -6.20 1.63 -14.90
C PHE A 80 -5.48 2.89 -15.37
N TRP A 81 -5.94 3.48 -16.47
CA TRP A 81 -5.30 4.64 -17.10
C TRP A 81 -6.33 5.70 -17.47
N PRO A 82 -6.08 7.00 -17.20
CA PRO A 82 -7.01 8.07 -17.56
C PRO A 82 -7.17 8.16 -19.09
N GLU A 83 -8.39 8.26 -19.56
CA GLU A 83 -8.69 8.36 -21.01
C GLU A 83 -7.98 9.56 -21.67
N LYS A 84 -7.85 10.66 -20.92
CA LYS A 84 -7.24 11.91 -21.43
C LYS A 84 -5.72 11.86 -21.52
N LEU A 85 -5.09 10.81 -20.97
CA LEU A 85 -3.63 10.69 -20.93
C LEU A 85 -3.18 9.62 -21.91
N PRO A 86 -2.42 9.94 -22.97
CA PRO A 86 -1.89 8.94 -23.90
C PRO A 86 -1.12 7.83 -23.15
N LYS A 87 -1.27 6.58 -23.57
CA LYS A 87 -0.66 5.44 -22.89
C LYS A 87 0.87 5.37 -23.03
N ASP A 88 1.44 6.07 -23.98
CA ASP A 88 2.87 6.22 -24.20
C ASP A 88 3.48 7.44 -23.48
N THR A 89 2.68 8.14 -22.68
CA THR A 89 3.14 9.31 -21.92
C THR A 89 4.31 8.93 -20.99
N PRO A 90 5.45 9.63 -21.06
CA PRO A 90 6.58 9.40 -20.15
C PRO A 90 6.19 9.58 -18.69
N MET A 91 6.76 8.77 -17.77
CA MET A 91 6.40 8.80 -16.36
C MET A 91 6.60 10.17 -15.71
N THR A 92 7.58 10.96 -16.14
CA THR A 92 7.75 12.35 -15.68
C THR A 92 6.52 13.22 -15.95
N LYS A 93 5.86 13.02 -17.11
CA LYS A 93 4.62 13.73 -17.47
C LYS A 93 3.39 13.15 -16.79
N VAL A 94 3.40 11.85 -16.52
CA VAL A 94 2.38 11.20 -15.68
C VAL A 94 2.43 11.77 -14.26
N ASP A 95 3.61 11.92 -13.70
CA ASP A 95 3.81 12.53 -12.38
C ASP A 95 3.32 13.99 -12.35
N ASP A 96 3.61 14.79 -13.40
CA ASP A 96 3.08 16.16 -13.55
C ASP A 96 1.55 16.17 -13.54
N TYR A 97 0.94 15.29 -14.34
CA TYR A 97 -0.50 15.21 -14.49
C TYR A 97 -1.19 14.84 -13.17
N VAL A 98 -0.74 13.76 -12.52
CA VAL A 98 -1.35 13.28 -11.27
C VAL A 98 -1.11 14.28 -10.14
N SER A 99 0.10 14.85 -10.05
CA SER A 99 0.42 15.86 -9.03
C SER A 99 -0.45 17.11 -9.16
N ALA A 100 -0.66 17.60 -10.38
CA ALA A 100 -1.54 18.75 -10.63
C ALA A 100 -3.00 18.44 -10.24
N ALA A 101 -3.48 17.23 -10.55
CA ALA A 101 -4.82 16.78 -10.16
C ALA A 101 -4.97 16.70 -8.64
N VAL A 102 -4.01 16.10 -7.93
CA VAL A 102 -4.02 16.03 -6.45
C VAL A 102 -3.96 17.43 -5.83
N ALA A 103 -3.12 18.32 -6.35
CA ALA A 103 -2.98 19.69 -5.85
C ALA A 103 -4.24 20.55 -6.08
N SER A 104 -5.11 20.18 -7.00
CA SER A 104 -6.39 20.89 -7.26
C SER A 104 -7.49 20.55 -6.25
N VAL A 105 -7.29 19.52 -5.43
CA VAL A 105 -8.23 19.07 -4.40
C VAL A 105 -7.81 19.64 -3.05
N PRO A 106 -8.74 20.12 -2.21
CA PRO A 106 -8.42 20.56 -0.86
C PRO A 106 -7.67 19.47 -0.08
N PRO A 107 -6.58 19.81 0.62
CA PRO A 107 -5.80 18.82 1.35
C PRO A 107 -6.62 18.17 2.47
N LEU A 108 -6.48 16.87 2.62
CA LEU A 108 -7.06 16.14 3.73
C LEU A 108 -6.12 16.21 4.94
N GLY A 109 -6.69 16.42 6.14
CA GLY A 109 -5.96 16.38 7.39
C GLY A 109 -5.59 14.97 7.83
N LYS A 110 -5.18 14.83 9.09
CA LYS A 110 -4.97 13.52 9.72
C LYS A 110 -6.27 12.72 9.73
N ILE A 111 -6.14 11.40 9.63
CA ILE A 111 -7.26 10.47 9.57
C ILE A 111 -7.14 9.49 10.75
N ARG A 112 -8.25 9.24 11.42
CA ARG A 112 -8.30 8.26 12.49
C ARG A 112 -8.73 6.89 11.95
N MET A 113 -7.88 5.89 12.18
CA MET A 113 -8.03 4.52 11.68
C MET A 113 -8.00 3.51 12.82
N LYS A 114 -8.54 2.33 12.56
CA LYS A 114 -8.45 1.13 13.40
C LYS A 114 -7.88 -0.03 12.62
N PHE A 115 -7.17 -0.91 13.30
CA PHE A 115 -6.84 -2.22 12.75
C PHE A 115 -8.11 -3.05 12.59
N LYS A 116 -8.20 -3.80 11.47
CA LYS A 116 -9.32 -4.69 11.21
C LYS A 116 -8.92 -6.15 11.30
N ASN A 117 -8.07 -6.59 10.39
CA ASN A 117 -7.59 -7.97 10.30
C ASN A 117 -6.35 -8.06 9.40
N THR A 118 -5.71 -9.22 9.38
CA THR A 118 -4.74 -9.57 8.35
C THR A 118 -5.43 -9.85 7.03
N PHE A 119 -4.74 -9.60 5.93
CA PHE A 119 -5.17 -9.99 4.60
C PHE A 119 -3.98 -10.49 3.79
N ALA A 120 -3.91 -11.79 3.65
CA ALA A 120 -2.85 -12.46 2.91
C ALA A 120 -3.35 -12.94 1.54
N THR A 121 -2.54 -12.70 0.53
CA THR A 121 -2.70 -13.23 -0.83
C THR A 121 -1.41 -13.92 -1.23
N ASP A 122 -1.39 -14.58 -2.38
CA ASP A 122 -0.15 -15.12 -2.94
C ASP A 122 0.86 -14.03 -3.36
N GLY A 123 0.52 -12.75 -3.22
CA GLY A 123 1.40 -11.64 -3.60
C GLY A 123 1.86 -10.76 -2.44
N CYS A 124 1.05 -10.61 -1.41
CA CYS A 124 1.32 -9.65 -0.34
C CYS A 124 0.61 -10.05 0.96
N LEU A 125 1.27 -9.82 2.08
CA LEU A 125 0.68 -9.80 3.43
C LEU A 125 0.43 -8.34 3.81
N MET A 126 -0.83 -8.02 4.04
CA MET A 126 -1.32 -6.68 4.34
C MET A 126 -2.08 -6.68 5.67
N ILE A 127 -2.02 -5.56 6.35
CA ILE A 127 -2.81 -5.29 7.55
C ILE A 127 -3.94 -4.34 7.15
N ARG A 128 -5.16 -4.84 7.16
CA ARG A 128 -6.35 -4.04 6.82
C ARG A 128 -6.65 -3.03 7.91
N LEU A 129 -7.03 -1.86 7.45
CA LEU A 129 -7.50 -0.75 8.28
C LEU A 129 -8.95 -0.41 7.93
N VAL A 130 -9.64 0.14 8.91
CA VAL A 130 -10.95 0.80 8.71
C VAL A 130 -10.92 2.16 9.36
N PRO A 131 -11.61 3.16 8.82
CA PRO A 131 -11.84 4.43 9.52
C PRO A 131 -12.45 4.17 10.90
N GLU A 132 -12.16 5.04 11.86
CA GLU A 132 -12.62 4.89 13.24
C GLU A 132 -14.16 4.88 13.35
N ASP A 133 -14.80 5.71 12.53
CA ASP A 133 -16.24 5.91 12.48
C ASP A 133 -16.70 6.35 11.08
N ASP A 134 -18.01 6.49 10.91
CA ASP A 134 -18.63 6.90 9.64
C ASP A 134 -18.20 8.31 9.21
N ALA A 135 -17.91 9.22 10.14
CA ALA A 135 -17.46 10.56 9.80
C ALA A 135 -16.07 10.54 9.15
N GLN A 136 -15.15 9.75 9.72
CA GLN A 136 -13.82 9.54 9.15
C GLN A 136 -13.90 8.79 7.80
N GLU A 137 -14.80 7.83 7.68
CA GLU A 137 -15.01 7.11 6.41
C GLU A 137 -15.51 8.06 5.32
N ASN A 138 -16.53 8.86 5.61
CA ASN A 138 -17.10 9.80 4.63
C ASN A 138 -16.04 10.81 4.15
N ILE A 139 -15.30 11.44 5.07
CA ILE A 139 -14.24 12.40 4.74
C ILE A 139 -13.19 11.74 3.83
N LEU A 140 -12.77 10.53 4.17
CA LEU A 140 -11.74 9.81 3.40
C LEU A 140 -12.27 9.37 2.01
N ARG A 141 -13.53 8.92 1.93
CA ARG A 141 -14.18 8.55 0.66
C ARG A 141 -14.39 9.76 -0.23
N ASP A 142 -14.89 10.86 0.32
CA ASP A 142 -15.10 12.11 -0.42
C ASP A 142 -13.79 12.65 -1.00
N TYR A 143 -12.70 12.63 -0.21
CA TYR A 143 -11.38 13.01 -0.73
C TYR A 143 -10.93 12.11 -1.88
N ARG A 144 -11.11 10.80 -1.75
CA ARG A 144 -10.80 9.85 -2.83
C ARG A 144 -11.59 10.12 -4.10
N ASP A 145 -12.87 10.42 -3.98
CA ASP A 145 -13.77 10.73 -5.12
C ASP A 145 -13.36 12.03 -5.82
N GLN A 146 -12.99 13.05 -5.04
CA GLN A 146 -12.48 14.32 -5.59
C GLN A 146 -11.17 14.11 -6.35
N VAL A 147 -10.21 13.38 -5.79
CA VAL A 147 -8.93 13.09 -6.46
C VAL A 147 -9.15 12.22 -7.71
N ALA A 148 -9.98 11.18 -7.63
CA ALA A 148 -10.31 10.32 -8.78
C ALA A 148 -10.98 11.11 -9.91
N THR A 149 -11.87 12.03 -9.56
CA THR A 149 -12.52 12.95 -10.52
C THR A 149 -11.49 13.88 -11.18
N ALA A 150 -10.57 14.45 -10.40
CA ALA A 150 -9.55 15.34 -10.91
C ALA A 150 -8.55 14.62 -11.83
N ILE A 151 -8.18 13.38 -11.52
CA ILE A 151 -7.36 12.52 -12.37
C ILE A 151 -8.15 12.07 -13.62
N GLY A 152 -9.48 11.98 -13.53
CA GLY A 152 -10.33 11.39 -14.57
C GLY A 152 -10.24 9.86 -14.59
N LEU A 153 -10.06 9.22 -13.42
CA LEU A 153 -9.92 7.77 -13.32
C LEU A 153 -10.54 7.23 -12.04
N PHE A 154 -11.61 6.46 -12.18
CA PHE A 154 -12.16 5.63 -11.11
C PHE A 154 -11.70 4.19 -11.30
N LEU A 155 -10.74 3.76 -10.51
CA LEU A 155 -10.19 2.40 -10.58
C LEU A 155 -11.25 1.35 -10.24
N PRO A 156 -11.13 0.10 -10.75
CA PRO A 156 -11.98 -0.99 -10.29
C PRO A 156 -11.96 -1.10 -8.77
N ARG A 157 -13.14 -1.26 -8.15
CA ARG A 157 -13.34 -1.27 -6.70
C ARG A 157 -13.02 0.06 -6.00
N HIS A 158 -13.06 1.20 -6.69
CA HIS A 158 -12.82 2.51 -6.08
C HIS A 158 -13.71 2.73 -4.85
N ALA A 159 -15.02 2.55 -4.97
CA ALA A 159 -15.98 2.74 -3.89
C ALA A 159 -15.81 1.75 -2.72
N THR A 160 -15.31 0.54 -3.00
CA THR A 160 -15.13 -0.53 -2.00
C THR A 160 -13.65 -0.77 -1.67
N TYR A 161 -12.81 0.25 -1.86
CA TYR A 161 -11.38 0.13 -1.59
C TYR A 161 -11.12 -0.23 -0.13
N ASN A 162 -10.31 -1.27 0.07
CA ASN A 162 -9.89 -1.71 1.39
C ASN A 162 -8.56 -1.04 1.77
N PHE A 163 -8.61 -0.11 2.73
CA PHE A 163 -7.41 0.52 3.26
C PHE A 163 -6.53 -0.50 3.97
N HIS A 164 -5.23 -0.39 3.79
CA HIS A 164 -4.27 -1.33 4.38
C HIS A 164 -2.87 -0.74 4.42
N ILE A 165 -2.05 -1.31 5.31
CA ILE A 165 -0.60 -1.15 5.32
C ILE A 165 -0.01 -2.47 4.83
N SER A 166 0.89 -2.44 3.87
CA SER A 166 1.64 -3.63 3.44
C SER A 166 2.73 -3.95 4.45
N LEU A 167 2.83 -5.21 4.87
CA LEU A 167 3.87 -5.69 5.79
C LEU A 167 5.00 -6.37 5.02
N ALA A 168 4.66 -7.21 4.04
CA ALA A 168 5.62 -7.97 3.25
C ALA A 168 5.02 -8.37 1.90
N TYR A 169 5.87 -8.54 0.89
CA TYR A 169 5.52 -9.25 -0.33
C TYR A 169 5.88 -10.74 -0.21
N VAL A 170 5.06 -11.59 -0.81
CA VAL A 170 5.30 -13.03 -0.81
C VAL A 170 6.33 -13.37 -1.89
N ARG A 171 7.48 -13.92 -1.49
CA ARG A 171 8.48 -14.46 -2.40
C ARG A 171 8.17 -15.91 -2.76
N VAL A 172 7.96 -16.74 -1.72
CA VAL A 172 7.58 -18.14 -1.86
C VAL A 172 6.26 -18.35 -1.13
N VAL A 173 5.29 -18.93 -1.81
CA VAL A 173 3.97 -19.18 -1.22
C VAL A 173 4.07 -20.35 -0.23
N PRO A 174 3.66 -20.17 1.04
CA PRO A 174 3.65 -21.26 2.01
C PRO A 174 2.71 -22.39 1.58
N GLU A 175 3.17 -23.64 1.61
CA GLU A 175 2.44 -24.85 1.24
C GLU A 175 2.64 -25.94 2.30
N GLY A 176 1.75 -26.94 2.34
CA GLY A 176 1.85 -28.05 3.27
C GLY A 176 1.85 -27.62 4.75
N GLU A 177 2.83 -28.10 5.52
CA GLU A 177 2.98 -27.76 6.94
C GLU A 177 3.31 -26.27 7.15
N ASP A 178 4.03 -25.65 6.22
CA ASP A 178 4.31 -24.21 6.27
C ASP A 178 3.03 -23.39 6.12
N ARG A 179 2.07 -23.85 5.34
CA ARG A 179 0.77 -23.21 5.25
C ARG A 179 0.02 -23.20 6.57
N VAL A 180 0.05 -24.30 7.30
CA VAL A 180 -0.59 -24.41 8.62
C VAL A 180 0.07 -23.46 9.62
N ARG A 181 1.42 -23.40 9.64
CA ARG A 181 2.18 -22.45 10.50
C ARG A 181 1.88 -21.00 10.13
N TYR A 182 1.77 -20.72 8.83
CA TYR A 182 1.45 -19.40 8.33
C TYR A 182 0.07 -18.93 8.76
N GLU A 183 -0.95 -19.79 8.64
CA GLU A 183 -2.32 -19.50 9.07
C GLU A 183 -2.40 -19.28 10.58
N LYS A 184 -1.67 -20.08 11.36
CA LYS A 184 -1.56 -19.85 12.81
C LYS A 184 -0.94 -18.48 13.11
N MET A 185 0.16 -18.13 12.46
CA MET A 185 0.80 -16.81 12.61
C MET A 185 -0.19 -15.68 12.28
N LEU A 186 -0.96 -15.79 11.19
CA LEU A 186 -1.98 -14.79 10.85
C LEU A 186 -3.04 -14.64 11.95
N SER A 187 -3.50 -15.75 12.54
CA SER A 187 -4.44 -15.73 13.66
C SER A 187 -3.82 -15.07 14.92
N ASP A 188 -2.57 -15.37 15.21
CA ASP A 188 -1.84 -14.76 16.34
C ASP A 188 -1.66 -13.23 16.11
N MET A 189 -1.39 -12.80 14.87
CA MET A 189 -1.33 -11.38 14.49
C MET A 189 -2.68 -10.68 14.69
N GLU A 190 -3.79 -11.33 14.34
CA GLU A 190 -5.13 -10.78 14.56
C GLU A 190 -5.43 -10.63 16.05
N ALA A 191 -5.07 -11.63 16.86
CA ALA A 191 -5.19 -11.53 18.31
C ALA A 191 -4.34 -10.40 18.90
N TYR A 192 -3.12 -10.20 18.38
CA TYR A 192 -2.22 -9.11 18.79
C TYR A 192 -2.79 -7.73 18.46
N MET A 193 -3.49 -7.59 17.33
CA MET A 193 -4.13 -6.32 16.95
C MET A 193 -5.49 -6.10 17.63
N ALA A 194 -6.12 -7.14 18.14
CA ALA A 194 -7.43 -7.05 18.76
C ALA A 194 -7.42 -6.03 19.91
N ASN A 195 -8.47 -5.23 19.98
CA ASN A 195 -8.65 -4.21 21.03
C ASN A 195 -7.58 -3.09 21.05
N ARG A 196 -6.77 -2.93 20.04
CA ARG A 196 -5.90 -1.76 19.90
C ARG A 196 -6.78 -0.51 19.68
N PRO A 197 -6.47 0.62 20.34
CA PRO A 197 -7.23 1.85 20.14
C PRO A 197 -7.07 2.36 18.70
N ALA A 198 -7.99 3.23 18.29
CA ALA A 198 -7.83 3.99 17.07
C ALA A 198 -6.57 4.88 17.14
N PHE A 199 -5.97 5.11 16.00
CA PHE A 199 -4.75 5.90 15.86
C PHE A 199 -4.89 6.90 14.72
N GLU A 200 -4.13 7.97 14.78
CA GLU A 200 -4.02 8.93 13.70
C GLU A 200 -2.85 8.57 12.79
N ILE A 201 -3.08 8.65 11.48
CA ILE A 201 -2.02 8.62 10.47
C ILE A 201 -1.79 10.03 9.92
N THR A 202 -0.63 10.23 9.28
CA THR A 202 -0.29 11.54 8.72
C THR A 202 -1.30 12.00 7.67
N PRO A 203 -1.40 13.32 7.39
CA PRO A 203 -2.15 13.80 6.24
C PRO A 203 -1.65 13.12 4.96
N PRO A 204 -2.56 12.73 4.04
CA PRO A 204 -2.15 12.15 2.77
C PRO A 204 -1.37 13.15 1.91
N TYR A 205 -0.38 12.65 1.22
CA TYR A 205 0.42 13.44 0.29
C TYR A 205 0.71 12.68 -1.01
N MET A 206 1.05 13.41 -2.06
CA MET A 206 1.50 12.84 -3.33
C MET A 206 2.87 12.22 -3.15
N ALA A 207 3.01 10.94 -3.49
CA ALA A 207 4.26 10.20 -3.39
C ALA A 207 4.68 9.62 -4.74
N TYR A 208 5.99 9.56 -4.95
CA TYR A 208 6.65 9.00 -6.12
C TYR A 208 7.49 7.81 -5.70
N TYR A 209 7.56 6.80 -6.55
CA TYR A 209 8.37 5.61 -6.27
C TYR A 209 8.95 5.03 -7.57
N ASP A 210 10.14 4.47 -7.48
CA ASP A 210 10.79 3.72 -8.57
C ASP A 210 10.77 2.22 -8.31
N ASP A 211 10.36 1.84 -7.11
CA ASP A 211 10.19 0.45 -6.69
C ASP A 211 9.19 0.36 -5.52
N MET A 212 9.06 -0.82 -4.93
CA MET A 212 8.07 -1.09 -3.88
C MET A 212 8.62 -0.90 -2.45
N LEU A 213 9.86 -0.46 -2.28
CA LEU A 213 10.48 -0.34 -0.96
C LEU A 213 10.55 1.10 -0.43
N ALA A 214 10.48 2.11 -1.32
CA ALA A 214 10.59 3.51 -0.92
C ALA A 214 9.55 4.40 -1.62
N TYR A 215 9.01 5.36 -0.88
CA TYR A 215 8.06 6.34 -1.35
C TYR A 215 8.55 7.73 -0.97
N HIS A 216 8.58 8.65 -1.92
CA HIS A 216 9.18 9.97 -1.77
C HIS A 216 8.15 11.07 -1.99
N SER A 217 8.14 12.08 -1.13
CA SER A 217 7.31 13.28 -1.30
C SER A 217 7.83 14.21 -2.41
N GLU A 218 9.12 14.15 -2.67
CA GLU A 218 9.76 14.86 -3.77
C GLU A 218 9.84 13.99 -5.01
N ARG A 219 9.80 14.64 -6.18
CA ARG A 219 9.92 13.94 -7.45
C ARG A 219 11.27 13.26 -7.58
N ILE A 220 11.23 12.03 -8.03
CA ILE A 220 12.41 11.26 -8.40
C ILE A 220 12.81 11.67 -9.82
N PRO A 221 14.07 12.09 -10.07
CA PRO A 221 14.56 12.28 -11.44
C PRO A 221 14.42 10.96 -12.21
N ARG A 222 13.73 10.99 -13.35
CA ARG A 222 13.55 9.85 -14.24
C ARG A 222 14.08 10.23 -15.60
N ASP A 223 15.04 9.47 -16.10
CA ASP A 223 15.65 9.66 -17.42
C ASP A 223 14.71 9.20 -18.54
#